data_208171ff23df4d42ab39c19fefaeeeca
#
_entry.id   208171ff23df4d42ab39c19fefaeeeca
#
_cell.length_a   1.000
_cell.length_b   1.000
_cell.length_c   1.000
_cell.angle_alpha   90.00
_cell.angle_beta   90.00
_cell.angle_gamma   90.00
#
_symmetry.space_group_name_H-M   'P 1'
#
loop_
_entity.id
_entity.type
_entity.pdbx_description
1 polymer ?
#
loop_
_entity_poly.entity_id
_entity_poly.type
_entity_poly.pdbx_seq_one_letter_code
_entity_poly.pdbx_strand_id
1 'polypeptide(L)'
;MINEQIIIILTLFFTGIVQSVIGVGILLFGTPILLLVGFNYFDVLNILLPVSLAVNIFQISNGIKEIDKNLSKDLFILVLPFVAISLTFATYINFDFSVAIGFFLLFLSISKLLNFNINALIKGKIYLILMAIIHGITNLGGSLLTGYISIKEWDKNKTRTNIAFFYLAFATTQLITLTINGKLQLNQYFLIHIFVGLIIFFFTNKLIFKNIKESHFSKLISLLLLVFGIILLTKTLLF
;
A
#
# COMPACT_ATOMS: atom_id res chain seq x y z
N MET A 1 7.35 20.34 13.64
CA MET A 1 6.22 20.68 12.74
C MET A 1 6.65 20.99 11.30
N ILE A 2 7.41 22.05 11.00
CA ILE A 2 7.83 22.35 9.60
C ILE A 2 8.63 21.19 8.99
N ASN A 3 9.60 20.63 9.72
CA ASN A 3 10.40 19.50 9.25
C ASN A 3 9.54 18.25 8.97
N GLU A 4 8.55 17.96 9.78
CA GLU A 4 7.64 16.82 9.58
C GLU A 4 6.81 16.96 8.29
N GLN A 5 6.30 18.17 8.02
CA GLN A 5 5.53 18.42 6.79
C GLN A 5 6.39 18.26 5.53
N ILE A 6 7.65 18.73 5.59
CA ILE A 6 8.59 18.53 4.49
C ILE A 6 8.84 17.03 4.24
N ILE A 7 9.04 16.24 5.30
CA ILE A 7 9.23 14.79 5.20
C ILE A 7 8.01 14.12 4.58
N ILE A 8 6.81 14.47 5.02
CA ILE A 8 5.56 13.93 4.46
C ILE A 8 5.46 14.28 2.97
N ILE A 9 5.70 15.53 2.59
CA ILE A 9 5.64 15.98 1.20
C ILE A 9 6.67 15.24 0.32
N LEU A 10 7.91 15.09 0.79
CA LEU A 10 8.94 14.32 0.08
C LEU A 10 8.56 12.83 -0.05
N THR A 11 7.97 12.26 0.99
CA THR A 11 7.44 10.88 0.96
C THR A 11 6.33 10.75 -0.07
N LEU A 12 5.37 11.68 -0.09
CA LEU A 12 4.28 11.69 -1.07
C LEU A 12 4.81 11.90 -2.50
N PHE A 13 5.85 12.72 -2.67
CA PHE A 13 6.50 12.91 -3.98
C PHE A 13 7.08 11.60 -4.51
N PHE A 14 7.91 10.93 -3.72
CA PHE A 14 8.49 9.65 -4.11
C PHE A 14 7.42 8.58 -4.35
N THR A 15 6.50 8.40 -3.39
CA THR A 15 5.47 7.36 -3.46
C THR A 15 4.43 7.61 -4.54
N GLY A 16 4.13 8.88 -4.85
CA GLY A 16 3.25 9.27 -5.94
C GLY A 16 3.82 8.93 -7.32
N ILE A 17 5.14 9.07 -7.50
CA ILE A 17 5.83 8.61 -8.71
C ILE A 17 5.66 7.09 -8.85
N VAL A 18 5.94 6.34 -7.79
CA VAL A 18 5.79 4.87 -7.78
C VAL A 18 4.36 4.45 -8.06
N GLN A 19 3.39 5.12 -7.41
CA GLN A 19 1.95 4.90 -7.62
C GLN A 19 1.54 5.09 -9.08
N SER A 20 2.06 6.13 -9.74
CA SER A 20 1.71 6.41 -11.13
C SER A 20 2.18 5.33 -12.10
N VAL A 21 3.26 4.64 -11.78
CA VAL A 21 3.87 3.62 -12.64
C VAL A 21 3.27 2.23 -12.43
N ILE A 22 3.21 1.79 -11.16
CA ILE A 22 2.82 0.42 -10.81
C ILE A 22 1.32 0.32 -10.47
N GLY A 23 0.73 1.43 -10.04
CA GLY A 23 -0.64 1.43 -9.51
C GLY A 23 -0.70 1.25 -8.00
N VAL A 24 0.45 1.06 -7.35
CA VAL A 24 0.61 0.91 -5.90
C VAL A 24 1.91 1.57 -5.47
N GLY A 25 1.86 2.48 -4.53
CA GLY A 25 3.06 3.21 -4.11
C GLY A 25 2.87 3.91 -2.77
N ILE A 26 1.80 4.69 -2.63
CA ILE A 26 1.55 5.54 -1.46
C ILE A 26 1.57 4.72 -0.18
N LEU A 27 0.80 3.64 -0.08
CA LEU A 27 0.77 2.81 1.13
C LEU A 27 2.01 1.91 1.24
N LEU A 28 2.42 1.26 0.14
CA LEU A 28 3.49 0.27 0.14
C LEU A 28 4.85 0.85 0.56
N PHE A 29 5.20 2.03 0.07
CA PHE A 29 6.47 2.69 0.36
C PHE A 29 6.33 3.80 1.40
N GLY A 30 5.19 4.50 1.42
CA GLY A 30 4.95 5.57 2.38
C GLY A 30 4.93 5.05 3.82
N THR A 31 4.34 3.87 4.06
CA THR A 31 4.30 3.27 5.40
C THR A 31 5.70 3.05 5.98
N PRO A 32 6.62 2.30 5.35
CA PRO A 32 7.94 2.10 5.91
C PRO A 32 8.78 3.38 5.97
N ILE A 33 8.66 4.30 5.00
CA ILE A 33 9.40 5.57 5.02
C ILE A 33 9.02 6.40 6.24
N LEU A 34 7.73 6.61 6.49
CA LEU A 34 7.29 7.44 7.62
C LEU A 34 7.60 6.78 8.97
N LEU A 35 7.52 5.44 9.08
CA LEU A 35 7.96 4.71 10.28
C LEU A 35 9.47 4.89 10.52
N LEU A 36 10.29 4.83 9.48
CA LEU A 36 11.73 5.05 9.57
C LEU A 36 12.10 6.42 10.10
N VAL A 37 11.33 7.45 9.80
CA VAL A 37 11.58 8.80 10.32
C VAL A 37 10.91 9.05 11.68
N GLY A 38 10.24 8.05 12.27
CA GLY A 38 9.77 8.06 13.65
C GLY A 38 8.29 8.40 13.85
N PHE A 39 7.48 8.39 12.80
CA PHE A 39 6.03 8.47 12.96
C PHE A 39 5.46 7.19 13.59
N ASN A 40 4.43 7.32 14.44
CA ASN A 40 3.69 6.16 14.93
C ASN A 40 2.85 5.52 13.82
N TYR A 41 2.62 4.20 13.91
CA TYR A 41 1.90 3.46 12.88
C TYR A 41 0.52 4.05 12.55
N PHE A 42 -0.27 4.41 13.56
CA PHE A 42 -1.59 4.99 13.34
C PHE A 42 -1.53 6.40 12.75
N ASP A 43 -0.52 7.20 13.09
CA ASP A 43 -0.28 8.51 12.45
C ASP A 43 0.05 8.33 10.97
N VAL A 44 0.86 7.33 10.64
CA VAL A 44 1.18 6.96 9.25
C VAL A 44 -0.10 6.61 8.48
N LEU A 45 -1.00 5.78 9.06
CA LEU A 45 -2.27 5.46 8.43
C LEU A 45 -3.14 6.71 8.23
N ASN A 46 -3.24 7.58 9.23
CA ASN A 46 -4.03 8.81 9.17
C ASN A 46 -3.51 9.81 8.11
N ILE A 47 -2.22 9.78 7.80
CA ILE A 47 -1.61 10.60 6.74
C ILE A 47 -1.84 9.97 5.36
N LEU A 48 -1.55 8.68 5.21
CA LEU A 48 -1.47 8.03 3.90
C LEU A 48 -2.81 7.55 3.35
N LEU A 49 -3.74 7.11 4.21
CA LEU A 49 -5.02 6.54 3.75
C LEU A 49 -5.90 7.57 3.01
N PRO A 50 -6.08 8.83 3.49
CA PRO A 50 -6.84 9.83 2.75
C PRO A 50 -6.22 10.16 1.39
N VAL A 51 -4.89 10.24 1.32
CA VAL A 51 -4.16 10.48 0.06
C VAL A 51 -4.33 9.30 -0.90
N SER A 52 -4.15 8.07 -0.39
CA SER A 52 -4.34 6.85 -1.17
C SER A 52 -5.76 6.73 -1.71
N LEU A 53 -6.77 7.01 -0.88
CA LEU A 53 -8.18 7.02 -1.29
C LEU A 53 -8.40 7.98 -2.45
N ALA A 54 -7.99 9.24 -2.31
CA ALA A 54 -8.17 10.26 -3.32
C ALA A 54 -7.48 9.90 -4.65
N VAL A 55 -6.21 9.48 -4.58
CA VAL A 55 -5.44 9.10 -5.78
C VAL A 55 -6.07 7.89 -6.48
N ASN A 56 -6.50 6.87 -5.74
CA ASN A 56 -7.11 5.68 -6.33
C ASN A 56 -8.47 5.96 -6.98
N ILE A 57 -9.28 6.89 -6.47
CA ILE A 57 -10.51 7.34 -7.13
C ILE A 57 -10.20 7.85 -8.54
N PHE A 58 -9.20 8.72 -8.68
CA PHE A 58 -8.81 9.23 -9.98
C PHE A 58 -8.13 8.16 -10.85
N GLN A 59 -7.37 7.25 -10.25
CA GLN A 59 -6.70 6.19 -11.00
C GLN A 59 -7.68 5.23 -11.68
N ILE A 60 -8.81 4.90 -11.03
CA ILE A 60 -9.85 4.02 -11.60
C ILE A 60 -10.82 4.74 -12.54
N SER A 61 -10.90 6.07 -12.49
CA SER A 61 -11.93 6.83 -13.23
C SER A 61 -11.93 6.54 -14.74
N ASN A 62 -10.75 6.33 -15.33
CA ASN A 62 -10.59 6.03 -16.75
C ASN A 62 -10.70 4.52 -17.08
N GLY A 63 -10.76 3.65 -16.09
CA GLY A 63 -10.71 2.20 -16.25
C GLY A 63 -11.86 1.46 -15.56
N ILE A 64 -12.93 2.12 -15.16
CA ILE A 64 -14.04 1.52 -14.39
C ILE A 64 -14.63 0.25 -15.06
N LYS A 65 -14.66 0.24 -16.40
CA LYS A 65 -15.16 -0.91 -17.19
C LYS A 65 -14.25 -2.13 -17.14
N GLU A 66 -12.99 -1.96 -16.76
CA GLU A 66 -11.96 -3.00 -16.66
C GLU A 66 -11.99 -3.72 -15.30
N ILE A 67 -12.83 -3.29 -14.36
CA ILE A 67 -12.95 -3.90 -13.04
C ILE A 67 -13.52 -5.30 -13.18
N ASP A 68 -12.79 -6.31 -12.69
CA ASP A 68 -13.20 -7.71 -12.73
C ASP A 68 -14.27 -7.99 -11.67
N LYS A 69 -15.46 -8.41 -12.13
CA LYS A 69 -16.63 -8.63 -11.26
C LYS A 69 -16.44 -9.75 -10.24
N ASN A 70 -15.74 -10.84 -10.65
CA ASN A 70 -15.53 -11.98 -9.76
C ASN A 70 -14.54 -11.62 -8.66
N LEU A 71 -13.46 -10.94 -9.04
CA LEU A 71 -12.47 -10.47 -8.08
C LEU A 71 -13.07 -9.42 -7.14
N SER A 72 -13.95 -8.54 -7.63
CA SER A 72 -14.68 -7.57 -6.81
C SER A 72 -15.59 -8.27 -5.79
N LYS A 73 -16.28 -9.34 -6.18
CA LYS A 73 -17.09 -10.13 -5.25
C LYS A 73 -16.25 -10.72 -4.13
N ASP A 74 -15.11 -11.34 -4.45
CA ASP A 74 -14.19 -11.87 -3.45
C ASP A 74 -13.62 -10.76 -2.55
N LEU A 75 -13.35 -9.55 -3.10
CA LEU A 75 -12.94 -8.38 -2.33
C LEU A 75 -13.96 -8.06 -1.24
N PHE A 76 -15.23 -7.83 -1.60
CA PHE A 76 -16.24 -7.40 -0.63
C PHE A 76 -16.61 -8.50 0.38
N ILE A 77 -16.68 -9.76 -0.04
CA ILE A 77 -17.15 -10.86 0.83
C ILE A 77 -16.03 -11.40 1.71
N LEU A 78 -14.81 -11.49 1.21
CA LEU A 78 -13.70 -12.13 1.92
C LEU A 78 -12.65 -11.12 2.39
N VAL A 79 -12.19 -10.25 1.50
CA VAL A 79 -10.99 -9.45 1.79
C VAL A 79 -11.29 -8.34 2.78
N LEU A 80 -12.29 -7.50 2.51
CA LEU A 80 -12.58 -6.33 3.35
C LEU A 80 -12.95 -6.68 4.80
N PRO A 81 -13.76 -7.72 5.08
CA PRO A 81 -14.02 -8.13 6.46
C PRO A 81 -12.75 -8.49 7.23
N PHE A 82 -11.84 -9.25 6.61
CA PHE A 82 -10.58 -9.61 7.26
C PHE A 82 -9.61 -8.43 7.41
N VAL A 83 -9.61 -7.47 6.49
CA VAL A 83 -8.88 -6.20 6.67
C VAL A 83 -9.42 -5.43 7.88
N ALA A 84 -10.75 -5.30 8.00
CA ALA A 84 -11.38 -4.61 9.12
C ALA A 84 -11.11 -5.30 10.46
N ILE A 85 -11.28 -6.63 10.53
CA ILE A 85 -11.04 -7.42 11.74
C ILE A 85 -9.56 -7.32 12.16
N SER A 86 -8.63 -7.52 11.25
CA SER A 86 -7.21 -7.50 11.58
C SER A 86 -6.70 -6.10 11.97
N LEU A 87 -7.20 -5.04 11.32
CA LEU A 87 -6.89 -3.68 11.74
C LEU A 87 -7.52 -3.35 13.09
N THR A 88 -8.79 -3.76 13.34
CA THR A 88 -9.41 -3.61 14.65
C THR A 88 -8.58 -4.28 15.73
N PHE A 89 -8.17 -5.53 15.51
CA PHE A 89 -7.27 -6.24 16.42
C PHE A 89 -5.98 -5.46 16.67
N ALA A 90 -5.36 -4.92 15.61
CA ALA A 90 -4.16 -4.08 15.72
C ALA A 90 -4.37 -2.83 16.61
N THR A 91 -5.58 -2.25 16.65
CA THR A 91 -5.84 -1.06 17.49
C THR A 91 -5.86 -1.36 18.99
N TYR A 92 -6.06 -2.61 19.40
CA TYR A 92 -6.09 -3.03 20.81
C TYR A 92 -4.77 -3.60 21.32
N ILE A 93 -3.81 -3.87 20.43
CA ILE A 93 -2.52 -4.43 20.81
C ILE A 93 -1.51 -3.29 20.97
N ASN A 94 -0.82 -3.30 22.11
CA ASN A 94 0.36 -2.43 22.28
C ASN A 94 1.60 -3.12 21.69
N PHE A 95 1.75 -3.04 20.37
CA PHE A 95 2.81 -3.71 19.61
C PHE A 95 3.51 -2.71 18.69
N ASP A 96 4.82 -2.84 18.58
CA ASP A 96 5.57 -2.06 17.57
C ASP A 96 5.39 -2.70 16.18
N PHE A 97 4.49 -2.15 15.40
CA PHE A 97 4.22 -2.62 14.04
C PHE A 97 5.43 -2.47 13.11
N SER A 98 6.42 -1.63 13.46
CA SER A 98 7.63 -1.47 12.66
C SER A 98 8.40 -2.79 12.53
N VAL A 99 8.42 -3.60 13.59
CA VAL A 99 9.05 -4.93 13.59
C VAL A 99 8.36 -5.87 12.60
N ALA A 100 7.03 -6.01 12.69
CA ALA A 100 6.25 -6.85 11.78
C ALA A 100 6.40 -6.39 10.32
N ILE A 101 6.34 -5.07 10.10
CA ILE A 101 6.51 -4.46 8.78
C ILE A 101 7.92 -4.71 8.24
N GLY A 102 8.95 -4.56 9.05
CA GLY A 102 10.33 -4.82 8.67
C GLY A 102 10.56 -6.27 8.23
N PHE A 103 10.11 -7.26 9.01
CA PHE A 103 10.18 -8.67 8.62
C PHE A 103 9.40 -8.96 7.33
N PHE A 104 8.22 -8.38 7.19
CA PHE A 104 7.40 -8.58 6.00
C PHE A 104 8.04 -7.97 4.75
N LEU A 105 8.67 -6.81 4.85
CA LEU A 105 9.43 -6.21 3.75
C LEU A 105 10.60 -7.10 3.31
N LEU A 106 11.35 -7.65 4.27
CA LEU A 106 12.43 -8.60 3.96
C LEU A 106 11.89 -9.85 3.26
N PHE A 107 10.82 -10.44 3.79
CA PHE A 107 10.18 -11.60 3.18
C PHE A 107 9.75 -11.33 1.74
N LEU A 108 9.09 -10.19 1.48
CA LEU A 108 8.67 -9.78 0.15
C LEU A 108 9.85 -9.58 -0.80
N SER A 109 10.88 -8.90 -0.32
CA SER A 109 12.08 -8.62 -1.11
C SER A 109 12.81 -9.91 -1.49
N ILE A 110 13.11 -10.76 -0.52
CA ILE A 110 13.78 -12.05 -0.73
C ILE A 110 12.95 -12.93 -1.67
N SER A 111 11.63 -13.02 -1.45
CA SER A 111 10.74 -13.79 -2.33
C SER A 111 10.82 -13.34 -3.78
N LYS A 112 10.86 -12.02 -4.04
CA LYS A 112 10.97 -11.47 -5.39
C LYS A 112 12.36 -11.67 -5.98
N LEU A 113 13.43 -11.50 -5.21
CA LEU A 113 14.81 -11.67 -5.68
C LEU A 113 15.12 -13.14 -6.02
N LEU A 114 14.57 -14.09 -5.26
CA LEU A 114 14.69 -15.53 -5.51
C LEU A 114 13.69 -16.06 -6.53
N ASN A 115 12.85 -15.19 -7.14
CA ASN A 115 11.74 -15.59 -8.01
C ASN A 115 10.79 -16.60 -7.36
N PHE A 116 10.65 -16.54 -6.04
CA PHE A 116 9.81 -17.44 -5.28
C PHE A 116 8.34 -17.07 -5.45
N ASN A 117 7.59 -17.96 -6.06
CA ASN A 117 6.17 -17.73 -6.35
C ASN A 117 5.31 -18.17 -5.16
N ILE A 118 5.01 -17.22 -4.26
CA ILE A 118 4.13 -17.46 -3.09
C ILE A 118 2.75 -17.98 -3.52
N ASN A 119 2.25 -17.54 -4.67
CA ASN A 119 0.95 -17.98 -5.19
C ASN A 119 0.94 -19.45 -5.61
N ALA A 120 2.10 -20.06 -5.82
CA ALA A 120 2.20 -21.50 -6.10
C ALA A 120 1.96 -22.35 -4.85
N LEU A 121 2.31 -21.80 -3.67
CA LEU A 121 2.14 -22.49 -2.38
C LEU A 121 0.72 -22.35 -1.83
N ILE A 122 0.14 -21.15 -1.93
CA ILE A 122 -1.15 -20.82 -1.34
C ILE A 122 -2.06 -20.32 -2.47
N LYS A 123 -3.13 -21.06 -2.77
CA LYS A 123 -4.02 -20.78 -3.90
C LYS A 123 -5.39 -20.28 -3.45
N GLY A 124 -6.05 -19.52 -4.32
CA GLY A 124 -7.45 -19.17 -4.22
C GLY A 124 -7.81 -18.27 -3.04
N LYS A 125 -8.92 -18.57 -2.40
CA LYS A 125 -9.51 -17.72 -1.34
C LYS A 125 -8.65 -17.61 -0.08
N ILE A 126 -7.91 -18.66 0.27
CA ILE A 126 -7.00 -18.65 1.43
C ILE A 126 -5.92 -17.59 1.25
N TYR A 127 -5.36 -17.47 0.04
CA TYR A 127 -4.39 -16.43 -0.27
C TYR A 127 -4.96 -15.03 -0.05
N LEU A 128 -6.20 -14.78 -0.51
CA LEU A 128 -6.87 -13.49 -0.36
C LEU A 128 -7.13 -13.16 1.12
N ILE A 129 -7.49 -14.13 1.93
CA ILE A 129 -7.69 -13.95 3.38
C ILE A 129 -6.36 -13.61 4.07
N LEU A 130 -5.29 -14.36 3.79
CA LEU A 130 -3.97 -14.08 4.36
C LEU A 130 -3.46 -12.70 3.95
N MET A 131 -3.61 -12.34 2.68
CA MET A 131 -3.29 -11.02 2.17
C MET A 131 -4.07 -9.93 2.91
N ALA A 132 -5.36 -10.15 3.16
CA ALA A 132 -6.22 -9.22 3.88
C ALA A 132 -5.77 -9.01 5.34
N ILE A 133 -5.47 -10.10 6.05
CA ILE A 133 -4.95 -10.04 7.43
C ILE A 133 -3.63 -9.27 7.47
N ILE A 134 -2.69 -9.61 6.58
CA ILE A 134 -1.41 -8.91 6.48
C ILE A 134 -1.64 -7.43 6.16
N HIS A 135 -2.56 -7.11 5.24
CA HIS A 135 -2.84 -5.71 4.89
C HIS A 135 -3.40 -4.92 6.08
N GLY A 136 -4.35 -5.48 6.81
CA GLY A 136 -4.93 -4.80 7.97
C GLY A 136 -3.93 -4.54 9.10
N ILE A 137 -2.96 -5.45 9.31
CA ILE A 137 -1.94 -5.29 10.35
C ILE A 137 -0.77 -4.40 9.89
N THR A 138 -0.32 -4.52 8.64
CA THR A 138 0.94 -3.90 8.19
C THR A 138 0.76 -2.79 7.15
N ASN A 139 -0.42 -2.66 6.57
CA ASN A 139 -0.71 -1.79 5.42
C ASN A 139 0.06 -2.19 4.12
N LEU A 140 0.71 -3.36 4.09
CA LEU A 140 1.59 -3.81 3.00
C LEU A 140 1.03 -4.97 2.16
N GLY A 141 -0.17 -5.49 2.47
CA GLY A 141 -0.78 -6.61 1.75
C GLY A 141 -1.00 -6.39 0.26
N GLY A 142 -0.98 -5.14 -0.17
CA GLY A 142 -1.10 -4.81 -1.59
C GLY A 142 0.07 -5.30 -2.46
N SER A 143 1.23 -5.58 -1.88
CA SER A 143 2.33 -6.24 -2.59
C SER A 143 1.99 -7.70 -2.93
N LEU A 144 1.26 -8.38 -2.05
CA LEU A 144 0.71 -9.71 -2.31
C LEU A 144 -0.42 -9.64 -3.35
N LEU A 145 -1.25 -8.59 -3.30
CA LEU A 145 -2.29 -8.34 -4.31
C LEU A 145 -1.69 -8.19 -5.71
N THR A 146 -0.62 -7.40 -5.86
CA THR A 146 0.03 -7.25 -7.16
C THR A 146 0.55 -8.58 -7.68
N GLY A 147 1.15 -9.41 -6.82
CA GLY A 147 1.55 -10.78 -7.15
C GLY A 147 0.36 -11.65 -7.57
N TYR A 148 -0.75 -11.60 -6.87
CA TYR A 148 -1.96 -12.35 -7.20
C TYR A 148 -2.59 -11.94 -8.53
N ILE A 149 -2.62 -10.63 -8.82
CA ILE A 149 -3.19 -10.12 -10.06
C ILE A 149 -2.26 -10.37 -11.25
N SER A 150 -0.93 -10.34 -11.06
CA SER A 150 0.03 -10.56 -12.14
C SER A 150 -0.08 -11.94 -12.81
N ILE A 151 -0.58 -12.96 -12.08
CA ILE A 151 -0.79 -14.31 -12.64
C ILE A 151 -1.99 -14.36 -13.60
N LYS A 152 -2.85 -13.35 -13.58
CA LYS A 152 -4.05 -13.33 -14.42
C LYS A 152 -3.76 -12.92 -15.87
N GLU A 153 -2.50 -12.58 -16.17
CA GLU A 153 -2.03 -12.21 -17.53
C GLU A 153 -2.89 -11.13 -18.20
N TRP A 154 -3.47 -10.23 -17.41
CA TRP A 154 -4.25 -9.11 -17.92
C TRP A 154 -3.32 -8.05 -18.53
N ASP A 155 -3.87 -7.28 -19.45
CA ASP A 155 -3.17 -6.10 -19.95
C ASP A 155 -2.87 -5.08 -18.81
N LYS A 156 -1.95 -4.17 -19.10
CA LYS A 156 -1.47 -3.19 -18.11
C LYS A 156 -2.58 -2.31 -17.52
N ASN A 157 -3.56 -1.91 -18.33
CA ASN A 157 -4.64 -1.04 -17.87
C ASN A 157 -5.58 -1.79 -16.93
N LYS A 158 -6.00 -3.00 -17.30
CA LYS A 158 -6.86 -3.85 -16.47
C LYS A 158 -6.18 -4.23 -15.16
N THR A 159 -4.92 -4.65 -15.23
CA THR A 159 -4.11 -4.95 -14.04
C THR A 159 -4.07 -3.77 -13.07
N ARG A 160 -3.67 -2.59 -13.56
CA ARG A 160 -3.54 -1.38 -12.76
C ARG A 160 -4.87 -0.89 -12.19
N THR A 161 -5.95 -0.96 -12.98
CA THR A 161 -7.29 -0.55 -12.53
C THR A 161 -7.79 -1.44 -11.39
N ASN A 162 -7.63 -2.77 -11.51
CA ASN A 162 -8.04 -3.69 -10.45
C ASN A 162 -7.21 -3.54 -9.17
N ILE A 163 -5.91 -3.32 -9.29
CA ILE A 163 -5.05 -3.00 -8.14
C ILE A 163 -5.55 -1.72 -7.45
N ALA A 164 -5.76 -0.64 -8.20
CA ALA A 164 -6.24 0.63 -7.66
C ALA A 164 -7.63 0.50 -7.01
N PHE A 165 -8.51 -0.31 -7.58
CA PHE A 165 -9.83 -0.59 -7.02
C PHE A 165 -9.75 -1.29 -5.66
N PHE A 166 -8.86 -2.27 -5.51
CA PHE A 166 -8.60 -2.90 -4.21
C PHE A 166 -8.04 -1.91 -3.20
N TYR A 167 -7.08 -1.07 -3.60
CA TYR A 167 -6.51 -0.07 -2.71
C TYR A 167 -7.49 1.02 -2.30
N LEU A 168 -8.41 1.40 -3.20
CA LEU A 168 -9.53 2.27 -2.86
C LEU A 168 -10.39 1.64 -1.77
N ALA A 169 -10.77 0.38 -1.96
CA ALA A 169 -11.60 -0.36 -1.00
C ALA A 169 -10.87 -0.57 0.33
N PHE A 170 -9.57 -0.89 0.30
CA PHE A 170 -8.73 -1.00 1.50
C PHE A 170 -8.69 0.31 2.28
N ALA A 171 -8.33 1.41 1.63
CA ALA A 171 -8.25 2.72 2.28
C ALA A 171 -9.61 3.13 2.88
N THR A 172 -10.70 2.91 2.16
CA THR A 172 -12.06 3.18 2.66
C THR A 172 -12.36 2.35 3.90
N THR A 173 -12.13 1.03 3.85
CA THR A 173 -12.38 0.11 4.97
C THR A 173 -11.51 0.46 6.18
N GLN A 174 -10.23 0.75 5.97
CA GLN A 174 -9.32 1.12 7.05
C GLN A 174 -9.71 2.46 7.69
N LEU A 175 -10.09 3.48 6.90
CA LEU A 175 -10.58 4.75 7.45
C LEU A 175 -11.85 4.56 8.28
N ILE A 176 -12.82 3.78 7.80
CA ILE A 176 -14.04 3.44 8.55
C ILE A 176 -13.65 2.70 9.85
N THR A 177 -12.77 1.72 9.77
CA THR A 177 -12.32 0.94 10.93
C THR A 177 -11.63 1.83 11.98
N LEU A 178 -10.73 2.73 11.55
CA LEU A 178 -10.07 3.69 12.44
C LEU A 178 -11.07 4.64 13.09
N THR A 179 -12.09 5.08 12.36
CA THR A 179 -13.16 5.92 12.90
C THR A 179 -13.94 5.20 13.98
N ILE A 180 -14.39 3.96 13.73
CA ILE A 180 -15.16 3.15 14.69
C ILE A 180 -14.33 2.88 15.95
N ASN A 181 -13.03 2.63 15.82
CA ASN A 181 -12.14 2.35 16.95
C ASN A 181 -11.57 3.61 17.63
N GLY A 182 -12.01 4.82 17.24
CA GLY A 182 -11.55 6.08 17.83
C GLY A 182 -10.06 6.41 17.57
N LYS A 183 -9.48 5.81 16.51
CA LYS A 183 -8.07 6.00 16.11
C LYS A 183 -7.90 6.93 14.90
N LEU A 184 -8.99 7.39 14.29
CA LEU A 184 -8.92 8.38 13.23
C LEU A 184 -8.58 9.75 13.80
N GLN A 185 -7.44 10.30 13.41
CA GLN A 185 -6.96 11.63 13.82
C GLN A 185 -6.43 12.36 12.58
N LEU A 186 -7.32 13.07 11.89
CA LEU A 186 -6.90 13.88 10.76
C LEU A 186 -6.30 15.19 11.27
N ASN A 187 -5.05 15.44 10.92
CA ASN A 187 -4.38 16.69 11.26
C ASN A 187 -4.87 17.83 10.37
N GLN A 188 -4.61 19.09 10.77
CA GLN A 188 -5.04 20.29 10.02
C GLN A 188 -4.49 20.37 8.58
N TYR A 189 -3.44 19.61 8.24
CA TYR A 189 -2.79 19.60 6.94
C TYR A 189 -3.27 18.46 6.04
N PHE A 190 -4.24 17.63 6.47
CA PHE A 190 -4.65 16.45 5.70
C PHE A 190 -5.13 16.78 4.28
N LEU A 191 -5.85 17.91 4.10
CA LEU A 191 -6.26 18.38 2.78
C LEU A 191 -5.07 18.77 1.90
N ILE A 192 -4.04 19.37 2.48
CA ILE A 192 -2.81 19.73 1.77
C ILE A 192 -2.11 18.45 1.30
N HIS A 193 -2.00 17.42 2.16
CA HIS A 193 -1.41 16.14 1.78
C HIS A 193 -2.16 15.48 0.62
N ILE A 194 -3.50 15.46 0.66
CA ILE A 194 -4.33 14.96 -0.44
C ILE A 194 -4.04 15.74 -1.73
N PHE A 195 -4.04 17.06 -1.66
CA PHE A 195 -3.83 17.92 -2.83
C PHE A 195 -2.46 17.72 -3.44
N VAL A 196 -1.41 17.67 -2.60
CA VAL A 196 -0.03 17.38 -3.03
C VAL A 196 0.05 16.00 -3.67
N GLY A 197 -0.51 14.97 -3.05
CA GLY A 197 -0.53 13.61 -3.61
C GLY A 197 -1.22 13.52 -4.97
N LEU A 198 -2.35 14.22 -5.13
CA LEU A 198 -3.06 14.31 -6.41
C LEU A 198 -2.25 15.03 -7.49
N ILE A 199 -1.67 16.18 -7.18
CA ILE A 199 -0.84 16.93 -8.13
C ILE A 199 0.30 16.05 -8.63
N ILE A 200 1.05 15.44 -7.71
CA ILE A 200 2.19 14.58 -8.04
C ILE A 200 1.72 13.42 -8.91
N PHE A 201 0.64 12.74 -8.52
CA PHE A 201 0.09 11.63 -9.29
C PHE A 201 -0.31 12.06 -10.72
N PHE A 202 -1.00 13.17 -10.89
CA PHE A 202 -1.42 13.65 -12.22
C PHE A 202 -0.23 13.98 -13.12
N PHE A 203 0.76 14.73 -12.61
CA PHE A 203 1.95 15.06 -13.38
C PHE A 203 2.74 13.81 -13.76
N THR A 204 3.00 12.93 -12.82
CA THR A 204 3.83 11.74 -13.05
C THR A 204 3.08 10.69 -13.90
N ASN A 205 1.78 10.53 -13.72
CA ASN A 205 0.97 9.64 -14.55
C ASN A 205 0.98 10.04 -16.03
N LYS A 206 0.92 11.34 -16.32
CA LYS A 206 0.96 11.84 -17.70
C LYS A 206 2.34 11.67 -18.35
N LEU A 207 3.41 11.86 -17.59
CA LEU A 207 4.80 11.90 -18.12
C LEU A 207 5.46 10.52 -18.14
N ILE A 208 5.20 9.69 -17.15
CA ILE A 208 6.02 8.51 -16.85
C ILE A 208 5.34 7.20 -17.26
N PHE A 209 4.01 7.07 -17.06
CA PHE A 209 3.30 5.81 -17.26
C PHE A 209 3.50 5.18 -18.65
N LYS A 210 3.62 5.99 -19.69
CA LYS A 210 3.74 5.50 -21.08
C LYS A 210 5.14 4.97 -21.44
N ASN A 211 6.18 5.35 -20.68
CA ASN A 211 7.58 5.24 -21.12
C ASN A 211 8.44 4.22 -20.35
N ILE A 212 7.97 3.64 -19.25
CA ILE A 212 8.78 2.74 -18.42
C ILE A 212 8.60 1.27 -18.79
N LYS A 213 9.74 0.55 -18.95
CA LYS A 213 9.80 -0.92 -19.06
C LYS A 213 9.70 -1.54 -17.66
N GLU A 214 8.74 -2.44 -17.46
CA GLU A 214 8.40 -3.03 -16.15
C GLU A 214 9.52 -3.86 -15.50
N SER A 215 10.39 -4.52 -16.30
CA SER A 215 11.38 -5.45 -15.76
C SER A 215 12.48 -4.82 -14.89
N HIS A 216 13.00 -3.65 -15.28
CA HIS A 216 14.03 -2.93 -14.52
C HIS A 216 13.44 -2.31 -13.24
N PHE A 217 12.19 -1.88 -13.33
CA PHE A 217 11.49 -1.26 -12.23
C PHE A 217 11.15 -2.27 -11.11
N SER A 218 10.80 -3.50 -11.48
CA SER A 218 10.52 -4.58 -10.50
C SER A 218 11.73 -4.91 -9.63
N LYS A 219 12.95 -4.98 -10.21
CA LYS A 219 14.20 -5.21 -9.46
C LYS A 219 14.51 -4.05 -8.51
N LEU A 220 14.38 -2.80 -8.98
CA LEU A 220 14.60 -1.62 -8.16
C LEU A 220 13.67 -1.60 -6.94
N ILE A 221 12.38 -1.91 -7.13
CA ILE A 221 11.41 -2.01 -6.05
C ILE A 221 11.83 -3.07 -5.03
N SER A 222 12.24 -4.26 -5.49
CA SER A 222 12.64 -5.33 -4.58
C SER A 222 13.86 -4.93 -3.74
N LEU A 223 14.83 -4.23 -4.32
CA LEU A 223 15.99 -3.71 -3.60
C LEU A 223 15.58 -2.62 -2.59
N LEU A 224 14.69 -1.70 -2.96
CA LEU A 224 14.18 -0.68 -2.03
C LEU A 224 13.44 -1.30 -0.85
N LEU A 225 12.58 -2.30 -1.09
CA LEU A 225 11.88 -3.03 -0.01
C LEU A 225 12.87 -3.74 0.91
N LEU A 226 13.95 -4.31 0.37
CA LEU A 226 15.01 -4.95 1.14
C LEU A 226 15.72 -3.94 2.04
N VAL A 227 16.15 -2.82 1.47
CA VAL A 227 16.83 -1.75 2.21
C VAL A 227 15.93 -1.20 3.31
N PHE A 228 14.68 -0.88 3.02
CA PHE A 228 13.72 -0.39 4.02
C PHE A 228 13.46 -1.44 5.12
N GLY A 229 13.34 -2.71 4.76
CA GLY A 229 13.16 -3.79 5.74
C GLY A 229 14.37 -3.91 6.69
N ILE A 230 15.59 -3.90 6.17
CA ILE A 230 16.82 -3.96 6.97
C ILE A 230 16.91 -2.74 7.89
N ILE A 231 16.76 -1.51 7.36
CA ILE A 231 16.90 -0.29 8.15
C ILE A 231 15.81 -0.22 9.23
N LEU A 232 14.57 -0.62 8.89
CA LEU A 232 13.48 -0.59 9.86
C LEU A 232 13.74 -1.56 11.02
N LEU A 233 14.17 -2.80 10.73
CA LEU A 233 14.51 -3.78 11.77
C LEU A 233 15.73 -3.36 12.59
N THR A 234 16.78 -2.87 11.97
CA THR A 234 17.96 -2.41 12.71
C THR A 234 17.62 -1.25 13.64
N LYS A 235 16.79 -0.30 13.18
CA LYS A 235 16.33 0.80 14.03
C LYS A 235 15.48 0.32 15.21
N THR A 236 14.54 -0.60 14.99
CA THR A 236 13.60 -1.04 16.03
C THR A 236 14.18 -2.07 16.99
N LEU A 237 15.22 -2.82 16.59
CA LEU A 237 15.84 -3.84 17.43
C LEU A 237 17.10 -3.35 18.17
N LEU A 238 17.74 -2.26 17.70
CA LEU A 238 18.97 -1.75 18.27
C LEU A 238 18.77 -0.45 19.06
N PHE A 239 17.68 0.26 18.88
CA PHE A 239 17.32 1.52 19.53
C PHE A 239 15.90 1.50 20.06
#